data_9ad9ed2e4027f3bb069456508e9cd8de
#
_entry.id   9ad9ed2e4027f3bb069456508e9cd8de
#
_cell.length_a   1.000
_cell.length_b   1.000
_cell.length_c   1.000
_cell.angle_alpha   90.00
_cell.angle_beta   90.00
_cell.angle_gamma   90.00
#
_symmetry.space_group_name_H-M   'P 1'
#
loop_
_entity.id
_entity.type
_entity.pdbx_description
1 polymer ?
#
loop_
_entity_poly.entity_id
_entity_poly.type
_entity_poly.pdbx_seq_one_letter_code
_entity_poly.pdbx_strand_id
1 'polypeptide(L)'
;MISDKNFAIRLTDVDVCFYVRETGAVSLKEVLFSLGKRPFLDKKFVLRNINLEIKHGESIALLGKNGSGKSTLLRVLSGIIEPEKGKIEVNGVVAPLLSLGVGLEYEMTGQENIKLLCALMGMSQAEIKNYTQEIIEFSELGEAINWQVKRYSTGMMTRLAFSIAIIKQPDILLIDEVLSVGDVGFQKKCLKKVEEIKAKGATIVFVSHNFNEVKSMCSKGVLVNNGTIDFIGDIEEVGERYSKLF
;
A
#
# COMPACT_ATOMS: atom_id res chain seq x y z
N MET A 1 -18.51 -19.31 -19.36
CA MET A 1 -18.85 -18.24 -18.40
C MET A 1 -18.01 -17.03 -18.77
N ILE A 2 -18.62 -16.00 -19.31
CA ILE A 2 -17.95 -14.73 -19.60
C ILE A 2 -17.71 -14.10 -18.22
N SER A 3 -16.46 -14.09 -17.77
CA SER A 3 -16.06 -13.39 -16.55
C SER A 3 -16.39 -11.91 -16.73
N ASP A 4 -17.32 -11.43 -15.95
CA ASP A 4 -17.69 -10.00 -15.89
C ASP A 4 -16.49 -9.25 -15.29
N LYS A 5 -15.55 -8.82 -16.16
CA LYS A 5 -14.27 -8.19 -15.79
C LYS A 5 -14.45 -6.68 -15.50
N ASN A 6 -15.60 -6.26 -15.02
CA ASN A 6 -15.88 -4.84 -14.79
C ASN A 6 -15.38 -4.32 -13.43
N PHE A 7 -14.49 -5.05 -12.76
CA PHE A 7 -13.88 -4.65 -11.49
C PHE A 7 -12.35 -4.63 -11.57
N ALA A 8 -11.74 -3.70 -10.86
CA ALA A 8 -10.29 -3.64 -10.65
C ALA A 8 -9.85 -4.59 -9.53
N ILE A 9 -10.61 -4.61 -8.44
CA ILE A 9 -10.33 -5.45 -7.26
C ILE A 9 -11.63 -6.06 -6.75
N ARG A 10 -11.59 -7.36 -6.41
CA ARG A 10 -12.69 -8.06 -5.73
C ARG A 10 -12.14 -8.97 -4.63
N LEU A 11 -12.70 -8.82 -3.44
CA LEU A 11 -12.47 -9.68 -2.29
C LEU A 11 -13.76 -10.41 -1.96
N THR A 12 -13.70 -11.72 -1.76
CA THR A 12 -14.84 -12.56 -1.40
C THR A 12 -14.50 -13.39 -0.18
N ASP A 13 -15.22 -13.15 0.92
CA ASP A 13 -15.10 -13.85 2.21
C ASP A 13 -13.67 -13.96 2.74
N VAL A 14 -12.90 -12.86 2.62
CA VAL A 14 -11.47 -12.84 2.94
C VAL A 14 -11.25 -12.72 4.45
N ASP A 15 -10.52 -13.71 5.00
CA ASP A 15 -10.02 -13.71 6.38
C ASP A 15 -8.49 -13.59 6.37
N VAL A 16 -7.95 -12.76 7.27
CA VAL A 16 -6.50 -12.65 7.49
C VAL A 16 -6.20 -12.82 8.97
N CYS A 17 -5.26 -13.71 9.28
CA CYS A 17 -4.78 -13.92 10.63
C CYS A 17 -3.26 -13.91 10.72
N PHE A 18 -2.76 -13.58 11.89
CA PHE A 18 -1.36 -13.73 12.26
C PHE A 18 -1.23 -14.75 13.38
N TYR A 19 -0.15 -15.53 13.32
CA TYR A 19 0.20 -16.47 14.37
C TYR A 19 1.10 -15.76 15.37
N VAL A 20 0.59 -15.54 16.58
CA VAL A 20 1.29 -14.83 17.65
C VAL A 20 1.67 -15.86 18.71
N ARG A 21 2.94 -15.87 19.14
CA ARG A 21 3.29 -16.55 20.37
C ARG A 21 2.85 -15.70 21.55
N GLU A 22 2.11 -16.28 22.49
CA GLU A 22 2.01 -15.66 23.79
C GLU A 22 3.42 -15.57 24.39
N THR A 23 3.83 -14.36 24.72
CA THR A 23 5.13 -14.05 25.30
C THR A 23 5.16 -14.46 26.76
N GLY A 24 5.25 -15.75 27.00
CA GLY A 24 5.84 -16.29 28.23
C GLY A 24 7.32 -16.57 27.93
N ALA A 25 8.22 -16.16 28.81
CA ALA A 25 9.62 -16.56 28.72
C ALA A 25 9.66 -18.09 28.69
N VAL A 26 9.94 -18.66 27.50
CA VAL A 26 10.03 -20.12 27.36
C VAL A 26 11.21 -20.58 28.18
N SER A 27 10.96 -21.16 29.31
CA SER A 27 11.98 -21.79 30.11
C SER A 27 12.64 -22.90 29.27
N LEU A 28 13.97 -23.02 29.35
CA LEU A 28 14.70 -24.15 28.73
C LEU A 28 14.07 -25.50 29.04
N LYS A 29 13.43 -25.63 30.22
CA LYS A 29 12.66 -26.82 30.60
C LYS A 29 11.42 -27.04 29.69
N GLU A 30 10.67 -25.98 29.34
CA GLU A 30 9.51 -26.12 28.46
C GLU A 30 9.91 -26.48 27.05
N VAL A 31 11.05 -26.02 26.55
CA VAL A 31 11.62 -26.43 25.25
C VAL A 31 11.99 -27.94 25.27
N LEU A 32 12.56 -28.42 26.34
CA LEU A 32 12.94 -29.83 26.49
C LEU A 32 11.72 -30.76 26.66
N PHE A 33 10.66 -30.29 27.33
CA PHE A 33 9.44 -31.08 27.52
C PHE A 33 8.46 -30.97 26.33
N SER A 34 8.66 -30.03 25.41
CA SER A 34 7.86 -29.87 24.19
C SER A 34 8.40 -30.68 23.00
N LEU A 35 9.33 -31.61 23.22
CA LEU A 35 9.82 -32.56 22.21
C LEU A 35 8.62 -33.33 21.59
N GLY A 36 8.08 -32.82 20.47
CA GLY A 36 6.98 -33.43 19.72
C GLY A 36 5.67 -32.66 19.70
N LYS A 37 5.49 -31.58 20.47
CA LYS A 37 4.31 -30.71 20.36
C LYS A 37 4.74 -29.41 19.70
N ARG A 38 4.13 -29.06 18.55
CA ARG A 38 4.30 -27.73 17.92
C ARG A 38 3.93 -26.67 18.98
N PRO A 39 4.74 -25.62 19.19
CA PRO A 39 4.38 -24.55 20.11
C PRO A 39 3.00 -24.02 19.72
N PHE A 40 2.10 -23.90 20.69
CA PHE A 40 0.79 -23.29 20.46
C PHE A 40 1.01 -21.86 20.01
N LEU A 41 0.76 -21.61 18.72
CA LEU A 41 0.71 -20.27 18.15
C LEU A 41 -0.77 -19.87 18.18
N ASP A 42 -1.09 -18.83 18.94
CA ASP A 42 -2.43 -18.30 18.95
C ASP A 42 -2.72 -17.61 17.63
N LYS A 43 -3.86 -17.96 17.05
CA LYS A 43 -4.34 -17.41 15.79
C LYS A 43 -5.11 -16.13 16.06
N LYS A 44 -4.52 -14.99 15.76
CA LYS A 44 -5.15 -13.67 15.90
C LYS A 44 -5.67 -13.20 14.55
N PHE A 45 -6.99 -13.15 14.39
CA PHE A 45 -7.61 -12.59 13.20
C PHE A 45 -7.50 -11.07 13.23
N VAL A 46 -7.04 -10.50 12.10
CA VAL A 46 -6.93 -9.05 11.89
C VAL A 46 -7.98 -8.58 10.90
N LEU A 47 -8.34 -9.41 9.90
CA LEU A 47 -9.46 -9.16 9.00
C LEU A 47 -10.37 -10.40 9.01
N ARG A 48 -11.69 -10.17 8.99
CA ARG A 48 -12.70 -11.23 9.00
C ARG A 48 -13.80 -10.93 8.01
N ASN A 49 -14.12 -11.91 7.18
CA ASN A 49 -15.24 -11.89 6.23
C ASN A 49 -15.28 -10.60 5.40
N ILE A 50 -14.12 -10.20 4.86
CA ILE A 50 -14.02 -9.00 4.03
C ILE A 50 -14.59 -9.29 2.65
N ASN A 51 -15.65 -8.57 2.32
CA ASN A 51 -16.28 -8.55 1.01
C ASN A 51 -16.19 -7.12 0.47
N LEU A 52 -15.48 -6.91 -0.65
CA LEU A 52 -15.25 -5.60 -1.24
C LEU A 52 -15.09 -5.74 -2.74
N GLU A 53 -15.80 -4.90 -3.49
CA GLU A 53 -15.61 -4.76 -4.93
C GLU A 53 -15.29 -3.30 -5.26
N ILE A 54 -14.23 -3.09 -6.03
CA ILE A 54 -13.79 -1.78 -6.52
C ILE A 54 -13.78 -1.85 -8.05
N LYS A 55 -14.52 -0.97 -8.70
CA LYS A 55 -14.59 -0.91 -10.15
C LYS A 55 -13.38 -0.17 -10.73
N HIS A 56 -13.09 -0.43 -12.01
CA HIS A 56 -12.05 0.33 -12.72
C HIS A 56 -12.33 1.82 -12.68
N GLY A 57 -11.31 2.63 -12.41
CA GLY A 57 -11.39 4.10 -12.33
C GLY A 57 -12.05 4.63 -11.05
N GLU A 58 -12.51 3.79 -10.14
CA GLU A 58 -13.02 4.27 -8.85
C GLU A 58 -11.88 4.76 -7.95
N SER A 59 -12.16 5.82 -7.18
CA SER A 59 -11.30 6.28 -6.09
C SER A 59 -12.03 6.07 -4.78
N ILE A 60 -11.47 5.19 -3.94
CA ILE A 60 -12.09 4.76 -2.69
C ILE A 60 -11.17 5.03 -1.51
N ALA A 61 -11.73 5.53 -0.42
CA ALA A 61 -11.01 5.77 0.82
C ALA A 61 -11.26 4.66 1.84
N LEU A 62 -10.23 4.23 2.54
CA LEU A 62 -10.36 3.36 3.71
C LEU A 62 -10.29 4.20 4.98
N LEU A 63 -11.37 4.28 5.72
CA LEU A 63 -11.49 4.99 6.99
C LEU A 63 -11.65 3.99 8.15
N GLY A 64 -11.22 4.37 9.34
CA GLY A 64 -11.33 3.53 10.54
C GLY A 64 -10.28 3.89 11.59
N LYS A 65 -10.49 3.48 12.84
CA LYS A 65 -9.56 3.72 13.96
C LYS A 65 -8.18 3.08 13.72
N ASN A 66 -7.18 3.52 14.48
CA ASN A 66 -5.89 2.84 14.49
C ASN A 66 -6.07 1.40 14.96
N GLY A 67 -5.42 0.46 14.26
CA GLY A 67 -5.58 -0.98 14.55
C GLY A 67 -6.85 -1.62 13.98
N SER A 68 -7.70 -0.89 13.23
CA SER A 68 -8.91 -1.47 12.63
C SER A 68 -8.66 -2.45 11.48
N GLY A 69 -7.44 -2.50 10.94
CA GLY A 69 -7.08 -3.41 9.84
C GLY A 69 -6.81 -2.74 8.49
N LYS A 70 -6.90 -1.41 8.36
CA LYS A 70 -6.71 -0.67 7.07
C LYS A 70 -5.39 -1.00 6.37
N SER A 71 -4.26 -0.87 7.06
CA SER A 71 -2.94 -1.17 6.47
C SER A 71 -2.77 -2.65 6.15
N THR A 72 -3.41 -3.55 6.92
CA THR A 72 -3.46 -4.98 6.58
C THR A 72 -4.27 -5.20 5.32
N LEU A 73 -5.42 -4.55 5.18
CA LEU A 73 -6.24 -4.62 3.97
C LEU A 73 -5.47 -4.12 2.74
N LEU A 74 -4.77 -2.99 2.84
CA LEU A 74 -3.91 -2.50 1.74
C LEU A 74 -2.81 -3.50 1.36
N ARG A 75 -2.18 -4.16 2.34
CA ARG A 75 -1.16 -5.20 2.07
C ARG A 75 -1.76 -6.45 1.41
N VAL A 76 -2.99 -6.77 1.72
CA VAL A 76 -3.76 -7.83 1.05
C VAL A 76 -4.04 -7.45 -0.40
N LEU A 77 -4.52 -6.21 -0.64
CA LEU A 77 -4.79 -5.69 -1.98
C LEU A 77 -3.52 -5.59 -2.86
N SER A 78 -2.36 -5.37 -2.24
CA SER A 78 -1.06 -5.33 -2.93
C SER A 78 -0.44 -6.71 -3.17
N GLY A 79 -1.05 -7.80 -2.68
CA GLY A 79 -0.51 -9.15 -2.77
C GLY A 79 0.66 -9.44 -1.83
N ILE A 80 0.96 -8.54 -0.86
CA ILE A 80 2.03 -8.74 0.14
C ILE A 80 1.59 -9.76 1.20
N ILE A 81 0.29 -9.78 1.53
CA ILE A 81 -0.29 -10.72 2.49
C ILE A 81 -1.30 -11.59 1.76
N GLU A 82 -1.09 -12.90 1.81
CA GLU A 82 -2.07 -13.88 1.35
C GLU A 82 -3.15 -14.09 2.41
N PRO A 83 -4.43 -14.22 2.01
CA PRO A 83 -5.50 -14.49 2.94
C PRO A 83 -5.43 -15.93 3.46
N GLU A 84 -5.86 -16.14 4.69
CA GLU A 84 -6.04 -17.47 5.28
C GLU A 84 -7.24 -18.17 4.64
N LYS A 85 -8.27 -17.40 4.26
CA LYS A 85 -9.51 -17.87 3.65
C LYS A 85 -10.05 -16.82 2.69
N GLY A 86 -10.87 -17.27 1.75
CA GLY A 86 -11.52 -16.41 0.76
C GLY A 86 -10.71 -16.29 -0.53
N LYS A 87 -11.11 -15.35 -1.38
CA LYS A 87 -10.52 -15.14 -2.71
C LYS A 87 -10.27 -13.66 -2.95
N ILE A 88 -9.11 -13.37 -3.55
CA ILE A 88 -8.75 -12.03 -4.04
C ILE A 88 -8.57 -12.11 -5.54
N GLU A 89 -9.24 -11.21 -6.25
CA GLU A 89 -9.12 -11.05 -7.70
C GLU A 89 -8.69 -9.61 -8.00
N VAL A 90 -7.59 -9.45 -8.72
CA VAL A 90 -7.03 -8.16 -9.12
C VAL A 90 -6.86 -8.14 -10.62
N ASN A 91 -7.46 -7.16 -11.29
CA ASN A 91 -7.40 -6.98 -12.73
C ASN A 91 -6.65 -5.68 -13.05
N GLY A 92 -5.36 -5.79 -13.32
CA GLY A 92 -4.48 -4.67 -13.67
C GLY A 92 -3.17 -4.66 -12.89
N VAL A 93 -2.30 -3.73 -13.25
CA VAL A 93 -1.00 -3.51 -12.62
C VAL A 93 -1.16 -2.67 -11.37
N VAL A 94 -0.79 -3.23 -10.22
CA VAL A 94 -0.86 -2.55 -8.92
C VAL A 94 0.46 -1.84 -8.63
N ALA A 95 0.39 -0.55 -8.29
CA ALA A 95 1.51 0.20 -7.73
C ALA A 95 1.21 0.52 -6.25
N PRO A 96 1.82 -0.19 -5.30
CA PRO A 96 1.64 0.08 -3.89
C PRO A 96 2.59 1.18 -3.43
N LEU A 97 2.06 2.32 -2.99
CA LEU A 97 2.79 3.35 -2.27
C LEU A 97 2.71 3.09 -0.76
N LEU A 98 3.10 1.87 -0.36
CA LEU A 98 3.08 1.41 1.01
C LEU A 98 4.53 1.37 1.51
N SER A 99 4.83 2.08 2.60
CA SER A 99 6.20 2.05 3.17
C SER A 99 7.28 2.42 2.14
N LEU A 100 7.20 3.63 1.57
CA LEU A 100 8.16 4.14 0.59
C LEU A 100 9.61 4.01 1.11
N GLY A 101 10.50 3.49 0.25
CA GLY A 101 11.90 3.20 0.57
C GLY A 101 12.19 1.73 0.89
N VAL A 102 11.17 0.90 1.10
CA VAL A 102 11.34 -0.55 1.17
C VAL A 102 11.75 -1.07 -0.23
N GLY A 103 12.81 -1.87 -0.28
CA GLY A 103 13.36 -2.40 -1.52
C GLY A 103 14.52 -1.58 -2.10
N LEU A 104 14.84 -0.42 -1.52
CA LEU A 104 16.08 0.28 -1.85
C LEU A 104 17.28 -0.48 -1.30
N GLU A 105 18.27 -0.72 -2.15
CA GLU A 105 19.54 -1.34 -1.77
C GLU A 105 20.53 -0.27 -1.29
N TYR A 106 20.86 -0.33 -0.01
CA TYR A 106 21.60 0.74 0.68
C TYR A 106 23.04 0.92 0.19
N GLU A 107 23.67 -0.16 -0.28
CA GLU A 107 25.04 -0.12 -0.79
C GLU A 107 25.13 0.37 -2.24
N MET A 108 23.99 0.40 -2.95
CA MET A 108 23.90 0.93 -4.31
C MET A 108 23.65 2.44 -4.32
N THR A 109 24.03 3.09 -5.41
CA THR A 109 23.68 4.49 -5.68
C THR A 109 22.19 4.63 -6.00
N GLY A 110 21.67 5.88 -5.93
CA GLY A 110 20.30 6.15 -6.35
C GLY A 110 20.04 5.73 -7.79
N GLN A 111 20.99 5.97 -8.69
CA GLN A 111 20.87 5.59 -10.10
C GLN A 111 20.86 4.06 -10.31
N GLU A 112 21.63 3.31 -9.52
CA GLU A 112 21.61 1.84 -9.56
C GLU A 112 20.30 1.31 -9.00
N ASN A 113 19.77 1.91 -7.94
CA ASN A 113 18.46 1.58 -7.39
C ASN A 113 17.32 1.83 -8.39
N ILE A 114 17.37 2.92 -9.18
CA ILE A 114 16.40 3.13 -10.27
C ILE A 114 16.40 1.93 -11.22
N LYS A 115 17.58 1.50 -11.67
CA LYS A 115 17.70 0.34 -12.60
C LYS A 115 17.17 -0.94 -11.97
N LEU A 116 17.55 -1.20 -10.71
CA LEU A 116 17.15 -2.40 -9.98
C LEU A 116 15.63 -2.45 -9.81
N LEU A 117 15.02 -1.40 -9.25
CA LEU A 117 13.59 -1.40 -8.95
C LEU A 117 12.73 -1.36 -10.20
N CYS A 118 13.11 -0.61 -11.25
CA CYS A 118 12.41 -0.63 -12.52
C CYS A 118 12.48 -2.02 -13.19
N ALA A 119 13.61 -2.73 -13.06
CA ALA A 119 13.74 -4.11 -13.56
C ALA A 119 12.84 -5.07 -12.77
N LEU A 120 12.77 -4.94 -11.43
CA LEU A 120 11.86 -5.72 -10.58
C LEU A 120 10.37 -5.43 -10.90
N MET A 121 10.04 -4.22 -11.35
CA MET A 121 8.71 -3.87 -11.87
C MET A 121 8.45 -4.42 -13.28
N GLY A 122 9.34 -5.22 -13.83
CA GLY A 122 9.21 -5.87 -15.16
C GLY A 122 9.49 -4.96 -16.35
N MET A 123 10.18 -3.83 -16.16
CA MET A 123 10.55 -2.94 -17.25
C MET A 123 11.73 -3.50 -18.05
N SER A 124 11.67 -3.37 -19.37
CA SER A 124 12.79 -3.67 -20.26
C SER A 124 13.94 -2.66 -20.09
N GLN A 125 15.14 -3.03 -20.49
CA GLN A 125 16.32 -2.16 -20.47
C GLN A 125 16.09 -0.84 -21.23
N ALA A 126 15.35 -0.89 -22.34
CA ALA A 126 15.02 0.29 -23.14
C ALA A 126 14.06 1.23 -22.38
N GLU A 127 13.02 0.70 -21.73
CA GLU A 127 12.11 1.48 -20.87
C GLU A 127 12.87 2.10 -19.71
N ILE A 128 13.72 1.34 -19.00
CA ILE A 128 14.52 1.85 -17.88
C ILE A 128 15.37 3.03 -18.33
N LYS A 129 16.06 2.92 -19.49
CA LYS A 129 16.88 4.00 -20.03
C LYS A 129 16.05 5.25 -20.32
N ASN A 130 14.84 5.09 -20.88
CA ASN A 130 13.96 6.20 -21.23
C ASN A 130 13.42 6.91 -19.98
N TYR A 131 13.05 6.14 -18.95
CA TYR A 131 12.44 6.70 -17.73
C TYR A 131 13.45 7.19 -16.68
N THR A 132 14.72 6.75 -16.75
CA THR A 132 15.73 7.11 -15.74
C THR A 132 15.83 8.62 -15.54
N GLN A 133 15.88 9.40 -16.62
CA GLN A 133 16.01 10.84 -16.54
C GLN A 133 14.76 11.49 -15.89
N GLU A 134 13.57 11.07 -16.27
CA GLU A 134 12.32 11.56 -15.68
C GLU A 134 12.24 11.25 -14.17
N ILE A 135 12.68 10.05 -13.75
CA ILE A 135 12.76 9.67 -12.34
C ILE A 135 13.71 10.58 -11.57
N ILE A 136 14.90 10.86 -12.13
CA ILE A 136 15.90 11.73 -11.50
C ILE A 136 15.34 13.13 -11.34
N GLU A 137 14.75 13.70 -12.38
CA GLU A 137 14.15 15.05 -12.37
C GLU A 137 12.96 15.13 -11.39
N PHE A 138 12.11 14.10 -11.36
CA PHE A 138 11.00 14.09 -10.43
C PHE A 138 11.46 14.01 -8.97
N SER A 139 12.49 13.21 -8.68
CA SER A 139 13.01 13.01 -7.32
C SER A 139 13.68 14.25 -6.72
N GLU A 140 14.14 15.19 -7.56
CA GLU A 140 14.86 16.41 -7.16
C GLU A 140 16.14 16.14 -6.34
N LEU A 141 16.76 14.98 -6.54
CA LEU A 141 17.96 14.59 -5.80
C LEU A 141 19.25 15.22 -6.37
N GLY A 142 19.21 15.73 -7.62
CA GLY A 142 20.38 16.34 -8.27
C GLY A 142 21.61 15.42 -8.24
N GLU A 143 22.76 15.98 -7.86
CA GLU A 143 24.03 15.24 -7.75
C GLU A 143 23.99 14.05 -6.78
N ALA A 144 23.11 14.10 -5.76
CA ALA A 144 22.99 13.03 -4.78
C ALA A 144 22.49 11.69 -5.38
N ILE A 145 21.95 11.72 -6.61
CA ILE A 145 21.57 10.48 -7.31
C ILE A 145 22.75 9.52 -7.50
N ASN A 146 23.98 10.04 -7.53
CA ASN A 146 25.21 9.27 -7.66
C ASN A 146 25.77 8.79 -6.31
N TRP A 147 25.17 9.18 -5.19
CA TRP A 147 25.59 8.71 -3.87
C TRP A 147 24.93 7.40 -3.52
N GLN A 148 25.61 6.60 -2.68
CA GLN A 148 25.01 5.40 -2.10
C GLN A 148 23.82 5.77 -1.21
N VAL A 149 22.73 4.99 -1.31
CA VAL A 149 21.47 5.25 -0.58
C VAL A 149 21.67 5.28 0.94
N LYS A 150 22.66 4.58 1.48
CA LYS A 150 23.01 4.68 2.92
C LYS A 150 23.36 6.08 3.38
N ARG A 151 23.67 6.99 2.49
CA ARG A 151 23.95 8.41 2.79
C ARG A 151 22.71 9.30 2.67
N TYR A 152 21.57 8.73 2.24
CA TYR A 152 20.36 9.50 2.04
C TYR A 152 19.67 9.76 3.38
N SER A 153 19.05 10.93 3.50
CA SER A 153 18.04 11.16 4.52
C SER A 153 16.77 10.36 4.21
N THR A 154 15.90 10.16 5.20
CA THR A 154 14.59 9.52 5.00
C THR A 154 13.80 10.22 3.90
N GLY A 155 13.82 11.58 3.85
CA GLY A 155 13.17 12.34 2.78
C GLY A 155 13.73 12.05 1.40
N MET A 156 15.06 11.93 1.25
CA MET A 156 15.70 11.58 -0.03
C MET A 156 15.32 10.17 -0.48
N MET A 157 15.30 9.19 0.44
CA MET A 157 14.86 7.82 0.14
C MET A 157 13.41 7.80 -0.33
N THR A 158 12.54 8.52 0.36
CA THR A 158 11.11 8.61 0.01
C THR A 158 10.91 9.27 -1.35
N ARG A 159 11.62 10.36 -1.65
CA ARG A 159 11.58 11.03 -2.95
C ARG A 159 11.96 10.09 -4.08
N LEU A 160 13.07 9.36 -3.93
CA LEU A 160 13.51 8.38 -4.93
C LEU A 160 12.49 7.25 -5.11
N ALA A 161 12.06 6.62 -4.01
CA ALA A 161 11.14 5.50 -4.05
C ALA A 161 9.77 5.87 -4.66
N PHE A 162 9.23 7.04 -4.29
CA PHE A 162 8.00 7.55 -4.88
C PHE A 162 8.16 7.79 -6.38
N SER A 163 9.24 8.46 -6.80
CA SER A 163 9.51 8.75 -8.21
C SER A 163 9.57 7.49 -9.08
N ILE A 164 10.19 6.42 -8.55
CA ILE A 164 10.25 5.12 -9.23
C ILE A 164 8.86 4.47 -9.30
N ALA A 165 8.12 4.46 -8.19
CA ALA A 165 6.85 3.75 -8.10
C ALA A 165 5.76 4.31 -9.04
N ILE A 166 5.79 5.63 -9.34
CA ILE A 166 4.78 6.29 -10.16
C ILE A 166 5.17 6.50 -11.62
N ILE A 167 6.38 6.09 -12.02
CA ILE A 167 6.90 6.42 -13.35
C ILE A 167 6.11 5.73 -14.47
N LYS A 168 5.71 4.50 -14.24
CA LYS A 168 4.83 3.78 -15.16
C LYS A 168 3.38 3.95 -14.70
N GLN A 169 2.50 4.38 -15.61
CA GLN A 169 1.08 4.53 -15.32
C GLN A 169 0.51 3.21 -14.76
N PRO A 170 0.09 3.13 -13.50
CA PRO A 170 -0.54 1.94 -12.95
C PRO A 170 -2.03 1.90 -13.31
N ASP A 171 -2.62 0.69 -13.32
CA ASP A 171 -4.06 0.51 -13.39
C ASP A 171 -4.71 0.74 -12.01
N ILE A 172 -3.98 0.38 -10.94
CA ILE A 172 -4.42 0.45 -9.55
C ILE A 172 -3.32 1.07 -8.70
N LEU A 173 -3.62 2.15 -7.99
CA LEU A 173 -2.71 2.84 -7.11
C LEU A 173 -3.20 2.69 -5.65
N LEU A 174 -2.39 2.06 -4.81
CA LEU A 174 -2.66 1.90 -3.39
C LEU A 174 -1.81 2.88 -2.59
N ILE A 175 -2.45 3.76 -1.84
CA ILE A 175 -1.79 4.86 -1.12
C ILE A 175 -2.07 4.71 0.37
N ASP A 176 -1.02 4.57 1.18
CA ASP A 176 -1.08 4.72 2.63
C ASP A 176 -0.68 6.16 3.00
N GLU A 177 -0.80 6.55 4.23
CA GLU A 177 -0.46 7.87 4.81
C GLU A 177 0.89 8.47 4.37
N VAL A 178 1.65 7.71 3.59
CA VAL A 178 3.01 8.00 3.11
C VAL A 178 3.10 9.25 2.23
N LEU A 179 2.00 9.80 1.70
CA LEU A 179 2.03 11.07 0.95
C LEU A 179 2.39 12.29 1.84
N SER A 180 2.35 12.12 3.16
CA SER A 180 2.75 13.15 4.13
C SER A 180 4.27 13.22 4.37
N VAL A 181 5.09 12.45 3.64
CA VAL A 181 6.54 12.37 3.82
C VAL A 181 7.26 13.31 2.85
N GLY A 182 8.34 13.94 3.33
CA GLY A 182 9.11 14.96 2.59
C GLY A 182 8.70 16.37 3.01
N ASP A 183 9.23 17.36 2.30
CA ASP A 183 8.80 18.76 2.51
C ASP A 183 7.48 19.08 1.80
N VAL A 184 6.88 20.20 2.20
CA VAL A 184 5.56 20.64 1.68
C VAL A 184 5.55 20.79 0.15
N GLY A 185 6.70 21.18 -0.45
CA GLY A 185 6.82 21.34 -1.90
C GLY A 185 6.70 19.99 -2.63
N PHE A 186 7.44 19.00 -2.16
CA PHE A 186 7.41 17.65 -2.74
C PHE A 186 6.07 16.96 -2.51
N GLN A 187 5.44 17.14 -1.34
CA GLN A 187 4.09 16.63 -1.07
C GLN A 187 3.06 17.13 -2.09
N LYS A 188 3.06 18.44 -2.38
CA LYS A 188 2.18 19.03 -3.41
C LYS A 188 2.45 18.43 -4.79
N LYS A 189 3.71 18.20 -5.14
CA LYS A 189 4.10 17.57 -6.40
C LYS A 189 3.62 16.13 -6.50
N CYS A 190 3.71 15.36 -5.40
CA CYS A 190 3.18 14.00 -5.31
C CYS A 190 1.67 13.96 -5.49
N LEU A 191 0.92 14.82 -4.77
CA LEU A 191 -0.54 14.91 -4.89
C LEU A 191 -0.97 15.24 -6.31
N LYS A 192 -0.33 16.24 -6.94
CA LYS A 192 -0.61 16.58 -8.35
C LYS A 192 -0.38 15.39 -9.29
N LYS A 193 0.71 14.62 -9.08
CA LYS A 193 0.98 13.44 -9.90
C LYS A 193 -0.06 12.34 -9.69
N VAL A 194 -0.54 12.14 -8.46
CA VAL A 194 -1.63 11.21 -8.15
C VAL A 194 -2.94 11.64 -8.85
N GLU A 195 -3.25 12.94 -8.85
CA GLU A 195 -4.40 13.49 -9.58
C GLU A 195 -4.29 13.26 -11.09
N GLU A 196 -3.10 13.43 -11.68
CA GLU A 196 -2.85 13.13 -13.09
C GLU A 196 -3.07 11.64 -13.41
N ILE A 197 -2.58 10.74 -12.52
CA ILE A 197 -2.77 9.28 -12.63
C ILE A 197 -4.27 8.94 -12.55
N LYS A 198 -4.99 9.54 -11.60
CA LYS A 198 -6.44 9.40 -11.45
C LYS A 198 -7.20 9.88 -12.71
N ALA A 199 -6.85 11.06 -13.23
CA ALA A 199 -7.48 11.62 -14.42
C ALA A 199 -7.30 10.75 -15.68
N LYS A 200 -6.25 9.91 -15.70
CA LYS A 200 -6.02 8.91 -16.75
C LYS A 200 -6.78 7.60 -16.55
N GLY A 201 -7.67 7.53 -15.56
CA GLY A 201 -8.56 6.40 -15.31
C GLY A 201 -8.02 5.33 -14.36
N ALA A 202 -6.93 5.57 -13.64
CA ALA A 202 -6.45 4.63 -12.62
C ALA A 202 -7.44 4.51 -11.45
N THR A 203 -7.55 3.31 -10.93
CA THR A 203 -8.28 3.00 -9.69
C THR A 203 -7.43 3.38 -8.50
N ILE A 204 -7.99 4.09 -7.52
CA ILE A 204 -7.24 4.54 -6.34
C ILE A 204 -7.85 3.98 -5.06
N VAL A 205 -7.01 3.38 -4.22
CA VAL A 205 -7.36 3.06 -2.83
C VAL A 205 -6.48 3.90 -1.92
N PHE A 206 -7.11 4.78 -1.16
CA PHE A 206 -6.43 5.79 -0.36
C PHE A 206 -6.72 5.63 1.13
N VAL A 207 -5.67 5.63 1.95
CA VAL A 207 -5.76 5.70 3.41
C VAL A 207 -5.10 6.99 3.87
N SER A 208 -5.85 7.83 4.58
CA SER A 208 -5.32 9.01 5.25
C SER A 208 -6.12 9.28 6.53
N HIS A 209 -5.47 9.87 7.52
CA HIS A 209 -6.14 10.41 8.71
C HIS A 209 -6.72 11.80 8.47
N ASN A 210 -6.33 12.47 7.39
CA ASN A 210 -6.84 13.79 7.02
C ASN A 210 -8.08 13.64 6.14
N PHE A 211 -9.27 13.82 6.74
CA PHE A 211 -10.53 13.68 6.02
C PHE A 211 -10.67 14.65 4.84
N ASN A 212 -10.09 15.84 4.91
CA ASN A 212 -10.14 16.80 3.80
C ASN A 212 -9.37 16.31 2.58
N GLU A 213 -8.20 15.67 2.77
CA GLU A 213 -7.46 15.02 1.69
C GLU A 213 -8.26 13.89 1.07
N VAL A 214 -8.83 13.03 1.93
CA VAL A 214 -9.66 11.91 1.51
C VAL A 214 -10.83 12.37 0.66
N LYS A 215 -11.56 13.40 1.12
CA LYS A 215 -12.71 13.97 0.44
C LYS A 215 -12.36 14.59 -0.92
N SER A 216 -11.19 15.20 -1.05
CA SER A 216 -10.73 15.77 -2.32
C SER A 216 -10.37 14.70 -3.35
N MET A 217 -9.88 13.54 -2.88
CA MET A 217 -9.34 12.47 -3.72
C MET A 217 -10.36 11.38 -4.04
N CYS A 218 -11.31 11.11 -3.14
CA CYS A 218 -12.21 9.97 -3.21
C CYS A 218 -13.68 10.39 -3.15
N SER A 219 -14.52 9.79 -3.98
CA SER A 219 -15.97 9.97 -3.94
C SER A 219 -16.68 8.92 -3.07
N LYS A 220 -16.02 7.79 -2.82
CA LYS A 220 -16.53 6.68 -2.01
C LYS A 220 -15.60 6.39 -0.84
N GLY A 221 -16.16 5.80 0.20
CA GLY A 221 -15.43 5.35 1.36
C GLY A 221 -15.84 3.94 1.82
N VAL A 222 -14.92 3.31 2.53
CA VAL A 222 -15.11 2.04 3.24
C VAL A 222 -14.75 2.28 4.70
N LEU A 223 -15.68 2.05 5.59
CA LEU A 223 -15.45 2.11 7.03
C LEU A 223 -15.01 0.74 7.53
N VAL A 224 -13.75 0.66 7.92
CA VAL A 224 -13.13 -0.55 8.50
C VAL A 224 -13.12 -0.42 10.02
N ASN A 225 -13.72 -1.38 10.70
CA ASN A 225 -13.82 -1.41 12.15
C ASN A 225 -13.57 -2.81 12.69
N ASN A 226 -12.68 -2.95 13.66
CA ASN A 226 -12.36 -4.25 14.30
C ASN A 226 -12.11 -5.40 13.31
N GLY A 227 -11.50 -5.11 12.15
CA GLY A 227 -11.18 -6.13 11.14
C GLY A 227 -12.34 -6.51 10.23
N THR A 228 -13.45 -5.81 10.26
CA THR A 228 -14.60 -5.99 9.36
C THR A 228 -14.90 -4.73 8.57
N ILE A 229 -15.67 -4.83 7.50
CA ILE A 229 -16.24 -3.67 6.81
C ILE A 229 -17.61 -3.40 7.40
N ASP A 230 -17.75 -2.27 8.09
CA ASP A 230 -19.01 -1.87 8.71
C ASP A 230 -19.94 -1.15 7.72
N PHE A 231 -19.34 -0.38 6.78
CA PHE A 231 -20.11 0.38 5.82
C PHE A 231 -19.31 0.72 4.56
N ILE A 232 -19.97 0.73 3.42
CA ILE A 232 -19.45 1.21 2.14
C ILE A 232 -20.47 2.17 1.56
N GLY A 233 -20.04 3.37 1.17
CA GLY A 233 -20.95 4.38 0.63
C GLY A 233 -20.24 5.63 0.13
N ASP A 234 -21.01 6.71 -0.01
CA ASP A 234 -20.49 8.03 -0.31
C ASP A 234 -19.51 8.49 0.76
N ILE A 235 -18.48 9.25 0.37
CA ILE A 235 -17.41 9.66 1.27
C ILE A 235 -17.90 10.52 2.44
N GLU A 236 -18.92 11.36 2.21
CA GLU A 236 -19.51 12.20 3.26
C GLU A 236 -20.21 11.34 4.30
N GLU A 237 -21.03 10.38 3.86
CA GLU A 237 -21.76 9.48 4.75
C GLU A 237 -20.80 8.60 5.57
N VAL A 238 -19.74 8.09 4.92
CA VAL A 238 -18.70 7.33 5.61
C VAL A 238 -17.96 8.20 6.62
N GLY A 239 -17.67 9.47 6.28
CA GLY A 239 -17.05 10.43 7.18
C GLY A 239 -17.90 10.74 8.41
N GLU A 240 -19.21 10.92 8.25
CA GLU A 240 -20.14 11.11 9.36
C GLU A 240 -20.18 9.89 10.30
N ARG A 241 -20.19 8.67 9.74
CA ARG A 241 -20.13 7.44 10.52
C ARG A 241 -18.79 7.28 11.24
N TYR A 242 -17.70 7.61 10.56
CA TYR A 242 -16.36 7.58 11.13
C TYR A 242 -16.23 8.54 12.32
N SER A 243 -16.76 9.77 12.22
CA SER A 243 -16.73 10.74 13.32
C SER A 243 -17.50 10.29 14.57
N LYS A 244 -18.53 9.47 14.40
CA LYS A 244 -19.32 8.90 15.53
C LYS A 244 -18.60 7.77 16.27
N LEU A 245 -17.46 7.30 15.77
CA LEU A 245 -16.65 6.29 16.45
C LEU A 245 -15.79 6.88 17.57
N PHE A 246 -15.64 8.22 17.64
CA PHE A 246 -14.88 8.96 18.65
C PHE A 246 -15.78 9.74 19.56
#